data_4d487b8bf4b61b737679d998abe2d8cd
#
_entry.id   4d487b8bf4b61b737679d998abe2d8cd
#
_cell.length_a   1.000
_cell.length_b   1.000
_cell.length_c   1.000
_cell.angle_alpha   90.00
_cell.angle_beta   90.00
_cell.angle_gamma   90.00
#
_symmetry.space_group_name_H-M   'P 1'
#
loop_
_entity.id
_entity.type
_entity.pdbx_description
1 polymer ?
#
loop_
_entity_poly.entity_id
_entity_poly.type
_entity_poly.pdbx_seq_one_letter_code
_entity_poly.pdbx_strand_id
1 'polypeptide(L)'
;MRRQQILEAAIVYFAEAGFSVQTRELTRRIGVSQPLLYRYFPSKQDLIDAVFDAVFMGRFDNNWIDLLRERSMPLRDRLLRFYGQYAKAVYRPEWIRIYMYAGLADKGWNQNYMAFVRKKLLNVMCEELRTALVPAHLLKDAPPITGREIEFVWNLHGSMFYWGVRQNILKFKSVSSFEVRTKDAVDLFLSGAAIHYPLIVEEAVNRGKKKAR
;
A
#
# COMPACT_ATOMS: atom_id res chain seq x y z
N MET A 1 -8.06 -16.83 -21.37
CA MET A 1 -8.77 -15.67 -21.96
C MET A 1 -10.10 -15.34 -21.24
N ARG A 2 -11.13 -16.23 -21.22
CA ARG A 2 -12.49 -15.88 -20.71
C ARG A 2 -12.54 -15.58 -19.20
N ARG A 3 -11.83 -16.36 -18.37
CA ARG A 3 -11.74 -16.08 -16.90
C ARG A 3 -11.19 -14.69 -16.62
N GLN A 4 -10.15 -14.29 -17.34
CA GLN A 4 -9.51 -12.97 -17.17
C GLN A 4 -10.45 -11.84 -17.59
N GLN A 5 -11.20 -11.98 -18.69
CA GLN A 5 -12.20 -11.01 -19.13
C GLN A 5 -13.31 -10.79 -18.09
N ILE A 6 -13.78 -11.88 -17.47
CA ILE A 6 -14.78 -11.80 -16.39
C ILE A 6 -14.20 -11.08 -15.17
N LEU A 7 -12.95 -11.40 -14.80
CA LEU A 7 -12.27 -10.78 -13.65
C LEU A 7 -12.07 -9.27 -13.86
N GLU A 8 -11.60 -8.85 -15.03
CA GLU A 8 -11.42 -7.43 -15.38
C GLU A 8 -12.75 -6.65 -15.32
N ALA A 9 -13.81 -7.22 -15.87
CA ALA A 9 -15.14 -6.63 -15.80
C ALA A 9 -15.68 -6.57 -14.36
N ALA A 10 -15.39 -7.59 -13.55
CA ALA A 10 -15.77 -7.62 -12.14
C ALA A 10 -15.02 -6.53 -11.33
N ILE A 11 -13.74 -6.27 -11.62
CA ILE A 11 -12.98 -5.19 -11.01
C ILE A 11 -13.66 -3.83 -11.26
N VAL A 12 -14.00 -3.54 -12.50
CA VAL A 12 -14.71 -2.30 -12.86
C VAL A 12 -16.07 -2.23 -12.16
N TYR A 13 -16.84 -3.30 -12.21
CA TYR A 13 -18.19 -3.34 -11.65
C TYR A 13 -18.19 -3.16 -10.12
N PHE A 14 -17.32 -3.86 -9.39
CA PHE A 14 -17.22 -3.69 -7.94
C PHE A 14 -16.62 -2.33 -7.54
N ALA A 15 -15.74 -1.78 -8.36
CA ALA A 15 -15.25 -0.42 -8.14
C ALA A 15 -16.35 0.64 -8.31
N GLU A 16 -17.33 0.41 -9.18
CA GLU A 16 -18.46 1.32 -9.37
C GLU A 16 -19.55 1.18 -8.30
N ALA A 17 -19.93 -0.04 -7.99
CA ALA A 17 -21.17 -0.34 -7.28
C ALA A 17 -20.98 -1.02 -5.91
N GLY A 18 -19.73 -1.33 -5.52
CA GLY A 18 -19.40 -2.03 -4.27
C GLY A 18 -19.69 -3.52 -4.32
N PHE A 19 -19.56 -4.19 -3.17
CA PHE A 19 -19.67 -5.66 -3.10
C PHE A 19 -21.07 -6.18 -2.82
N SER A 20 -22.03 -5.33 -2.45
CA SER A 20 -23.42 -5.73 -2.18
C SER A 20 -24.22 -6.08 -3.44
N VAL A 21 -23.71 -5.68 -4.61
CA VAL A 21 -24.36 -5.88 -5.91
C VAL A 21 -24.57 -7.34 -6.30
N GLN A 22 -25.54 -7.59 -7.19
CA GLN A 22 -25.86 -8.93 -7.67
C GLN A 22 -24.99 -9.32 -8.86
N THR A 23 -24.50 -10.57 -8.88
CA THR A 23 -23.71 -11.13 -9.99
C THR A 23 -24.50 -11.20 -11.30
N ARG A 24 -25.84 -11.23 -11.23
CA ARG A 24 -26.71 -11.22 -12.43
C ARG A 24 -26.52 -9.94 -13.26
N GLU A 25 -26.36 -8.79 -12.60
CA GLU A 25 -26.11 -7.53 -13.30
C GLU A 25 -24.72 -7.51 -13.96
N LEU A 26 -23.70 -8.04 -13.27
CA LEU A 26 -22.38 -8.21 -13.84
C LEU A 26 -22.43 -9.07 -15.11
N THR A 27 -23.06 -10.24 -15.04
CA THR A 27 -23.15 -11.15 -16.20
C THR A 27 -23.90 -10.52 -17.38
N ARG A 28 -24.95 -9.72 -17.10
CA ARG A 28 -25.67 -8.95 -18.13
C ARG A 28 -24.76 -7.93 -18.82
N ARG A 29 -23.94 -7.20 -18.05
CA ARG A 29 -23.01 -6.16 -18.58
C ARG A 29 -21.95 -6.74 -19.50
N ILE A 30 -21.44 -7.92 -19.17
CA ILE A 30 -20.34 -8.58 -19.93
C ILE A 30 -20.82 -9.59 -20.97
N GLY A 31 -22.14 -9.77 -21.12
CA GLY A 31 -22.71 -10.67 -22.11
C GLY A 31 -22.38 -12.14 -21.86
N VAL A 32 -22.35 -12.59 -20.61
CA VAL A 32 -22.14 -14.00 -20.25
C VAL A 32 -23.31 -14.53 -19.42
N SER A 33 -23.51 -15.85 -19.44
CA SER A 33 -24.52 -16.47 -18.59
C SER A 33 -24.03 -16.65 -17.14
N GLN A 34 -24.95 -16.67 -16.17
CA GLN A 34 -24.60 -16.96 -14.77
C GLN A 34 -23.92 -18.34 -14.60
N PRO A 35 -24.38 -19.43 -15.25
CA PRO A 35 -23.66 -20.70 -15.19
C PRO A 35 -22.20 -20.60 -15.66
N LEU A 36 -21.93 -19.79 -16.70
CA LEU A 36 -20.57 -19.57 -17.17
C LEU A 36 -19.72 -18.82 -16.15
N LEU A 37 -20.27 -17.80 -15.47
CA LEU A 37 -19.59 -17.11 -14.38
C LEU A 37 -19.23 -18.08 -13.27
N TYR A 38 -20.21 -18.86 -12.77
CA TYR A 38 -20.00 -19.79 -11.66
C TYR A 38 -19.13 -21.00 -12.00
N ARG A 39 -18.95 -21.31 -13.25
CA ARG A 39 -17.94 -22.30 -13.70
C ARG A 39 -16.50 -21.82 -13.43
N TYR A 40 -16.23 -20.51 -13.51
CA TYR A 40 -14.91 -19.92 -13.27
C TYR A 40 -14.71 -19.43 -11.83
N PHE A 41 -15.79 -19.00 -11.18
CA PHE A 41 -15.81 -18.48 -9.81
C PHE A 41 -17.02 -19.12 -9.11
N PRO A 42 -16.84 -20.23 -8.39
CA PRO A 42 -17.93 -21.06 -7.85
C PRO A 42 -18.93 -20.31 -6.99
N SER A 43 -18.50 -19.22 -6.34
CA SER A 43 -19.37 -18.33 -5.57
C SER A 43 -19.08 -16.86 -5.87
N LYS A 44 -19.95 -15.97 -5.39
CA LYS A 44 -19.70 -14.53 -5.40
C LYS A 44 -18.47 -14.18 -4.56
N GLN A 45 -18.23 -14.92 -3.46
CA GLN A 45 -17.07 -14.71 -2.61
C GLN A 45 -15.77 -15.04 -3.37
N ASP A 46 -15.71 -16.19 -4.08
CA ASP A 46 -14.52 -16.53 -4.90
C ASP A 46 -14.22 -15.48 -5.97
N LEU A 47 -15.25 -14.85 -6.53
CA LEU A 47 -15.06 -13.74 -7.47
C LEU A 47 -14.50 -12.50 -6.77
N ILE A 48 -15.01 -12.17 -5.59
CA ILE A 48 -14.51 -11.03 -4.79
C ILE A 48 -13.05 -11.28 -4.38
N ASP A 49 -12.73 -12.46 -3.88
CA ASP A 49 -11.37 -12.82 -3.48
C ASP A 49 -10.40 -12.75 -4.67
N ALA A 50 -10.81 -13.24 -5.84
CA ALA A 50 -10.01 -13.10 -7.06
C ALA A 50 -9.82 -11.64 -7.50
N VAL A 51 -10.82 -10.77 -7.29
CA VAL A 51 -10.69 -9.31 -7.53
C VAL A 51 -9.69 -8.71 -6.55
N PHE A 52 -9.74 -9.08 -5.27
CA PHE A 52 -8.77 -8.63 -4.27
C PHE A 52 -7.35 -9.03 -4.62
N ASP A 53 -7.14 -10.31 -4.95
CA ASP A 53 -5.82 -10.80 -5.35
C ASP A 53 -5.29 -10.05 -6.58
N ALA A 54 -6.12 -9.87 -7.61
CA ALA A 54 -5.70 -9.17 -8.82
C ALA A 54 -5.41 -7.67 -8.60
N VAL A 55 -6.20 -7.01 -7.74
CA VAL A 55 -6.12 -5.56 -7.52
C VAL A 55 -5.02 -5.21 -6.51
N PHE A 56 -4.83 -6.01 -5.47
CA PHE A 56 -3.91 -5.71 -4.37
C PHE A 56 -2.59 -6.48 -4.50
N MET A 57 -2.64 -7.80 -4.53
CA MET A 57 -1.43 -8.63 -4.55
C MET A 57 -0.78 -8.68 -5.93
N GLY A 58 -1.57 -8.82 -6.99
CA GLY A 58 -1.08 -8.95 -8.36
C GLY A 58 -0.44 -7.68 -8.94
N ARG A 59 -0.57 -6.55 -8.27
CA ARG A 59 0.07 -5.28 -8.67
C ARG A 59 1.34 -4.97 -7.89
N PHE A 60 1.69 -5.79 -6.91
CA PHE A 60 2.92 -5.60 -6.17
C PHE A 60 4.12 -6.05 -7.01
N ASP A 61 5.06 -5.12 -7.23
CA ASP A 61 6.30 -5.40 -7.95
C ASP A 61 7.46 -5.60 -6.95
N ASN A 62 8.07 -6.77 -6.95
CA ASN A 62 9.21 -7.05 -6.08
C ASN A 62 10.43 -6.14 -6.39
N ASN A 63 10.56 -5.63 -7.63
CA ASN A 63 11.60 -4.68 -7.99
C ASN A 63 11.54 -3.39 -7.15
N TRP A 64 10.40 -3.07 -6.56
CA TRP A 64 10.31 -1.93 -5.62
C TRP A 64 11.16 -2.13 -4.38
N ILE A 65 11.29 -3.38 -3.91
CA ILE A 65 12.13 -3.71 -2.76
C ILE A 65 13.60 -3.55 -3.11
N ASP A 66 13.99 -4.02 -4.29
CA ASP A 66 15.37 -3.88 -4.79
C ASP A 66 15.72 -2.40 -4.98
N LEU A 67 14.80 -1.61 -5.54
CA LEU A 67 14.94 -0.17 -5.70
C LEU A 67 15.12 0.55 -4.34
N LEU A 68 14.32 0.19 -3.32
CA LEU A 68 14.45 0.78 -1.99
C LEU A 68 15.79 0.42 -1.32
N ARG A 69 16.36 -0.74 -1.62
CA ARG A 69 17.65 -1.22 -1.10
C ARG A 69 18.86 -0.81 -1.93
N GLU A 70 18.67 -0.12 -3.06
CA GLU A 70 19.75 0.30 -3.97
C GLU A 70 20.54 1.46 -3.36
N ARG A 71 21.48 1.12 -2.46
CA ARG A 71 22.25 2.10 -1.65
C ARG A 71 23.31 2.88 -2.42
N SER A 72 23.54 2.57 -3.70
CA SER A 72 24.34 3.43 -4.59
C SER A 72 23.64 4.76 -4.88
N MET A 73 22.32 4.83 -4.66
CA MET A 73 21.53 6.06 -4.76
C MET A 73 21.17 6.61 -3.36
N PRO A 74 21.10 7.95 -3.20
CA PRO A 74 20.58 8.57 -1.99
C PRO A 74 19.17 8.07 -1.65
N LEU A 75 18.87 7.90 -0.36
CA LEU A 75 17.56 7.42 0.10
C LEU A 75 16.39 8.26 -0.46
N ARG A 76 16.58 9.58 -0.54
CA ARG A 76 15.61 10.50 -1.13
C ARG A 76 15.21 10.09 -2.55
N ASP A 77 16.20 9.83 -3.41
CA ASP A 77 15.97 9.52 -4.82
C ASP A 77 15.31 8.14 -4.98
N ARG A 78 15.67 7.18 -4.13
CA ARG A 78 15.02 5.87 -4.06
C ARG A 78 13.54 5.99 -3.70
N LEU A 79 13.20 6.78 -2.68
CA LEU A 79 11.82 7.04 -2.28
C LEU A 79 11.01 7.74 -3.38
N LEU A 80 11.58 8.74 -4.05
CA LEU A 80 10.91 9.43 -5.16
C LEU A 80 10.62 8.49 -6.32
N ARG A 81 11.59 7.69 -6.74
CA ARG A 81 11.41 6.69 -7.81
C ARG A 81 10.39 5.63 -7.41
N PHE A 82 10.49 5.13 -6.17
CA PHE A 82 9.53 4.15 -5.65
C PHE A 82 8.10 4.69 -5.69
N TYR A 83 7.81 5.84 -5.10
CA TYR A 83 6.46 6.39 -5.08
C TYR A 83 5.93 6.75 -6.47
N GLY A 84 6.81 7.19 -7.38
CA GLY A 84 6.46 7.42 -8.78
C GLY A 84 5.98 6.16 -9.51
N GLN A 85 6.64 5.02 -9.27
CA GLN A 85 6.24 3.72 -9.84
C GLN A 85 5.02 3.14 -9.12
N TYR A 86 5.03 3.16 -7.79
CA TYR A 86 3.96 2.63 -6.93
C TYR A 86 2.62 3.30 -7.23
N ALA A 87 2.58 4.62 -7.35
CA ALA A 87 1.36 5.35 -7.63
C ALA A 87 0.74 4.99 -8.99
N LYS A 88 1.56 4.81 -10.02
CA LYS A 88 1.08 4.41 -11.35
C LYS A 88 0.47 3.01 -11.35
N ALA A 89 1.02 2.10 -10.56
CA ALA A 89 0.54 0.72 -10.46
C ALA A 89 -0.67 0.58 -9.52
N VAL A 90 -0.64 1.26 -8.37
CA VAL A 90 -1.56 1.02 -7.24
C VAL A 90 -2.66 2.08 -7.16
N TYR A 91 -2.35 3.39 -7.23
CA TYR A 91 -3.35 4.44 -6.99
C TYR A 91 -4.26 4.72 -8.20
N ARG A 92 -4.75 3.67 -8.82
CA ARG A 92 -5.76 3.75 -9.88
C ARG A 92 -7.16 3.89 -9.27
N PRO A 93 -8.12 4.53 -9.99
CA PRO A 93 -9.47 4.76 -9.48
C PRO A 93 -10.14 3.48 -8.95
N GLU A 94 -10.01 2.36 -9.69
CA GLU A 94 -10.63 1.09 -9.31
C GLU A 94 -10.03 0.56 -8.00
N TRP A 95 -8.70 0.66 -7.83
CA TRP A 95 -8.01 0.22 -6.63
C TRP A 95 -8.48 1.00 -5.40
N ILE A 96 -8.48 2.34 -5.47
CA ILE A 96 -8.90 3.20 -4.36
C ILE A 96 -10.35 2.91 -3.97
N ARG A 97 -11.25 2.77 -4.96
CA ARG A 97 -12.67 2.52 -4.69
C ARG A 97 -12.90 1.14 -4.06
N ILE A 98 -12.27 0.10 -4.61
CA ILE A 98 -12.36 -1.26 -4.04
C ILE A 98 -11.80 -1.27 -2.61
N TYR A 99 -10.65 -0.60 -2.36
CA TYR A 99 -10.07 -0.50 -1.03
C TYR A 99 -11.02 0.17 -0.02
N MET A 100 -11.68 1.25 -0.42
CA MET A 100 -12.66 1.94 0.43
C MET A 100 -13.90 1.08 0.69
N TYR A 101 -14.47 0.44 -0.34
CA TYR A 101 -15.59 -0.48 -0.16
C TYR A 101 -15.24 -1.68 0.73
N ALA A 102 -14.04 -2.20 0.62
CA ALA A 102 -13.56 -3.30 1.45
C ALA A 102 -13.46 -2.92 2.92
N GLY A 103 -12.93 -1.73 3.21
CA GLY A 103 -12.84 -1.22 4.57
C GLY A 103 -14.21 -1.02 5.22
N LEU A 104 -15.19 -0.54 4.45
CA LEU A 104 -16.57 -0.35 4.92
C LEU A 104 -17.35 -1.66 5.05
N ALA A 105 -16.98 -2.71 4.31
CA ALA A 105 -17.65 -4.02 4.38
C ALA A 105 -17.25 -4.86 5.59
N ASP A 106 -16.19 -4.49 6.30
CA ASP A 106 -15.66 -5.13 7.52
C ASP A 106 -15.48 -6.67 7.41
N LYS A 107 -14.88 -7.10 6.29
CA LYS A 107 -14.60 -8.53 5.99
C LYS A 107 -13.14 -8.93 6.20
N GLY A 108 -12.34 -8.11 6.85
CA GLY A 108 -10.92 -8.39 7.10
C GLY A 108 -9.99 -8.28 5.88
N TRP A 109 -10.51 -8.02 4.69
CA TRP A 109 -9.71 -7.96 3.45
C TRP A 109 -8.59 -6.90 3.53
N ASN A 110 -8.93 -5.70 4.01
CA ASN A 110 -7.93 -4.63 4.15
C ASN A 110 -6.87 -4.97 5.18
N GLN A 111 -7.22 -5.70 6.25
CA GLN A 111 -6.26 -6.12 7.28
C GLN A 111 -5.16 -7.01 6.69
N ASN A 112 -5.51 -7.97 5.85
CA ASN A 112 -4.56 -8.85 5.16
C ASN A 112 -3.63 -8.04 4.25
N TYR A 113 -4.18 -7.10 3.47
CA TYR A 113 -3.39 -6.22 2.62
C TYR A 113 -2.46 -5.29 3.44
N MET A 114 -2.97 -4.71 4.53
CA MET A 114 -2.16 -3.86 5.41
C MET A 114 -1.02 -4.64 6.08
N ALA A 115 -1.28 -5.88 6.51
CA ALA A 115 -0.24 -6.77 7.05
C ALA A 115 0.83 -7.09 5.98
N PHE A 116 0.41 -7.32 4.73
CA PHE A 116 1.31 -7.52 3.60
C PHE A 116 2.18 -6.27 3.33
N VAL A 117 1.58 -5.08 3.22
CA VAL A 117 2.28 -3.80 3.02
C VAL A 117 3.28 -3.55 4.15
N ARG A 118 2.86 -3.74 5.41
CA ARG A 118 3.75 -3.63 6.57
C ARG A 118 4.97 -4.55 6.42
N LYS A 119 4.73 -5.84 6.16
CA LYS A 119 5.80 -6.85 6.09
C LYS A 119 6.73 -6.65 4.90
N LYS A 120 6.18 -6.37 3.72
CA LYS A 120 6.97 -6.31 2.47
C LYS A 120 7.56 -4.94 2.19
N LEU A 121 6.91 -3.87 2.59
CA LEU A 121 7.28 -2.52 2.19
C LEU A 121 7.75 -1.67 3.38
N LEU A 122 6.92 -1.49 4.42
CA LEU A 122 7.23 -0.55 5.48
C LEU A 122 8.42 -1.01 6.33
N ASN A 123 8.57 -2.31 6.58
CA ASN A 123 9.76 -2.83 7.25
C ASN A 123 11.04 -2.49 6.49
N VAL A 124 11.02 -2.64 5.15
CA VAL A 124 12.18 -2.29 4.31
C VAL A 124 12.48 -0.80 4.38
N MET A 125 11.46 0.05 4.32
CA MET A 125 11.64 1.49 4.49
C MET A 125 12.24 1.84 5.87
N CYS A 126 11.80 1.17 6.94
CA CYS A 126 12.38 1.34 8.27
C CYS A 126 13.84 0.91 8.33
N GLU A 127 14.19 -0.23 7.71
CA GLU A 127 15.58 -0.72 7.60
C GLU A 127 16.47 0.32 6.89
N GLU A 128 15.99 0.89 5.78
CA GLU A 128 16.74 1.88 5.02
C GLU A 128 16.85 3.24 5.73
N LEU A 129 15.83 3.64 6.49
CA LEU A 129 15.89 4.81 7.37
C LEU A 129 16.91 4.59 8.51
N ARG A 130 16.92 3.41 9.14
CA ARG A 130 17.94 3.06 10.15
C ARG A 130 19.34 3.20 9.57
N THR A 131 19.57 2.59 8.39
CA THR A 131 20.88 2.63 7.73
C THR A 131 21.32 4.05 7.38
N ALA A 132 20.39 4.91 6.96
CA ALA A 132 20.69 6.25 6.49
C ALA A 132 20.81 7.30 7.63
N LEU A 133 20.07 7.13 8.72
CA LEU A 133 19.87 8.21 9.70
C LEU A 133 20.30 7.85 11.13
N VAL A 134 20.41 6.56 11.48
CA VAL A 134 20.68 6.15 12.86
C VAL A 134 22.17 5.91 13.07
N PRO A 135 22.79 6.48 14.11
CA PRO A 135 24.18 6.24 14.43
C PRO A 135 24.50 4.75 14.66
N ALA A 136 25.64 4.29 14.15
CA ALA A 136 26.02 2.87 14.18
C ALA A 136 26.07 2.25 15.59
N HIS A 137 26.42 3.06 16.61
CA HIS A 137 26.46 2.57 18.00
C HIS A 137 25.07 2.22 18.55
N LEU A 138 23.98 2.90 18.08
CA LEU A 138 22.61 2.57 18.47
C LEU A 138 22.11 1.32 17.72
N LEU A 139 22.56 1.11 16.48
CA LEU A 139 22.12 -0.04 15.66
C LEU A 139 22.57 -1.39 16.22
N LYS A 140 23.72 -1.42 16.94
CA LYS A 140 24.23 -2.68 17.54
C LYS A 140 23.28 -3.29 18.55
N ASP A 141 22.57 -2.44 19.31
CA ASP A 141 21.66 -2.84 20.39
C ASP A 141 20.19 -2.68 19.98
N ALA A 142 19.92 -2.29 18.74
CA ALA A 142 18.56 -2.00 18.29
C ALA A 142 17.74 -3.30 18.17
N PRO A 143 16.53 -3.32 18.76
CA PRO A 143 15.62 -4.46 18.61
C PRO A 143 15.16 -4.58 17.15
N PRO A 144 14.43 -5.65 16.78
CA PRO A 144 13.71 -5.71 15.51
C PRO A 144 12.87 -4.44 15.28
N ILE A 145 12.53 -4.13 14.01
CA ILE A 145 11.72 -2.96 13.67
C ILE A 145 10.48 -2.90 14.56
N THR A 146 10.31 -1.79 15.25
CA THR A 146 9.22 -1.58 16.22
C THR A 146 7.94 -1.08 15.56
N GLY A 147 6.81 -1.25 16.26
CA GLY A 147 5.53 -0.66 15.81
C GLY A 147 5.61 0.86 15.64
N ARG A 148 6.36 1.56 16.51
CA ARG A 148 6.51 3.02 16.42
C ARG A 148 7.27 3.46 15.17
N GLU A 149 8.28 2.72 14.72
CA GLU A 149 8.97 2.99 13.47
C GLU A 149 8.06 2.77 12.27
N ILE A 150 7.24 1.72 12.30
CA ILE A 150 6.23 1.46 11.28
C ILE A 150 5.23 2.62 11.19
N GLU A 151 4.68 3.07 12.33
CA GLU A 151 3.75 4.21 12.37
C GLU A 151 4.42 5.50 11.87
N PHE A 152 5.70 5.70 12.16
CA PHE A 152 6.44 6.84 11.64
C PHE A 152 6.48 6.84 10.09
N VAL A 153 6.76 5.68 9.47
CA VAL A 153 6.75 5.54 8.00
C VAL A 153 5.35 5.66 7.43
N TRP A 154 4.31 5.25 8.18
CA TRP A 154 2.91 5.45 7.78
C TRP A 154 2.55 6.91 7.52
N ASN A 155 3.19 7.88 8.19
CA ASN A 155 2.96 9.30 7.92
C ASN A 155 3.26 9.66 6.46
N LEU A 156 4.35 9.14 5.90
CA LEU A 156 4.66 9.34 4.49
C LEU A 156 3.74 8.51 3.59
N HIS A 157 3.65 7.20 3.83
CA HIS A 157 2.88 6.29 2.97
C HIS A 157 1.38 6.64 2.96
N GLY A 158 0.80 6.96 4.12
CA GLY A 158 -0.58 7.37 4.25
C GLY A 158 -0.88 8.70 3.56
N SER A 159 0.08 9.64 3.54
CA SER A 159 -0.09 10.90 2.83
C SER A 159 -0.23 10.71 1.32
N MET A 160 0.47 9.73 0.74
CA MET A 160 0.36 9.37 -0.68
C MET A 160 -0.99 8.71 -0.98
N PHE A 161 -1.43 7.80 -0.10
CA PHE A 161 -2.74 7.17 -0.21
C PHE A 161 -3.88 8.19 -0.16
N TYR A 162 -3.83 9.13 0.80
CA TYR A 162 -4.86 10.16 0.95
C TYR A 162 -4.97 11.07 -0.29
N TRP A 163 -3.87 11.33 -0.98
CA TRP A 163 -3.93 12.01 -2.28
C TRP A 163 -4.80 11.22 -3.27
N GLY A 164 -4.62 9.91 -3.35
CA GLY A 164 -5.46 9.04 -4.19
C GLY A 164 -6.94 9.10 -3.81
N VAL A 165 -7.26 9.11 -2.51
CA VAL A 165 -8.64 9.28 -2.00
C VAL A 165 -9.23 10.61 -2.44
N ARG A 166 -8.51 11.72 -2.27
CA ARG A 166 -8.97 13.04 -2.68
C ARG A 166 -9.32 13.10 -4.17
N GLN A 167 -8.48 12.52 -5.03
CA GLN A 167 -8.69 12.54 -6.47
C GLN A 167 -9.85 11.62 -6.90
N ASN A 168 -9.90 10.40 -6.37
CA ASN A 168 -10.75 9.34 -6.91
C ASN A 168 -12.09 9.20 -6.19
N ILE A 169 -12.17 9.54 -4.90
CA ILE A 169 -13.38 9.45 -4.09
C ILE A 169 -14.01 10.82 -3.91
N LEU A 170 -13.25 11.78 -3.37
CA LEU A 170 -13.77 13.10 -3.05
C LEU A 170 -13.87 14.02 -4.26
N LYS A 171 -13.34 13.61 -5.42
CA LYS A 171 -13.30 14.40 -6.68
C LYS A 171 -12.68 15.78 -6.50
N PHE A 172 -11.82 15.93 -5.51
CA PHE A 172 -11.12 17.17 -5.22
C PHE A 172 -9.81 17.20 -6.01
N LYS A 173 -9.76 17.98 -7.08
CA LYS A 173 -8.57 18.12 -7.92
C LYS A 173 -7.44 18.81 -7.14
N SER A 174 -6.28 18.18 -7.14
CA SER A 174 -5.06 18.80 -6.60
C SER A 174 -4.59 19.90 -7.56
N VAL A 175 -4.12 21.01 -6.99
CA VAL A 175 -3.49 22.11 -7.77
C VAL A 175 -2.06 21.75 -8.18
N SER A 176 -1.42 20.79 -7.50
CA SER A 176 -0.07 20.31 -7.80
C SER A 176 -0.12 18.94 -8.46
N SER A 177 0.84 18.66 -9.35
CA SER A 177 1.01 17.32 -9.91
C SER A 177 1.39 16.32 -8.81
N PHE A 178 1.21 15.02 -9.10
CA PHE A 178 1.60 13.96 -8.16
C PHE A 178 3.12 13.99 -7.89
N GLU A 179 3.93 14.30 -8.91
CA GLU A 179 5.39 14.39 -8.80
C GLU A 179 5.83 15.50 -7.84
N VAL A 180 5.28 16.71 -8.00
CA VAL A 180 5.57 17.86 -7.11
C VAL A 180 5.18 17.53 -5.69
N ARG A 181 3.95 17.02 -5.49
CA ARG A 181 3.48 16.63 -4.16
C ARG A 181 4.33 15.53 -3.53
N THR A 182 4.74 14.52 -4.32
CA THR A 182 5.58 13.43 -3.82
C THR A 182 6.93 13.95 -3.39
N LYS A 183 7.53 14.84 -4.19
CA LYS A 183 8.79 15.51 -3.84
C LYS A 183 8.67 16.24 -2.51
N ASP A 184 7.66 17.09 -2.37
CA ASP A 184 7.46 17.89 -1.15
C ASP A 184 7.22 16.99 0.08
N ALA A 185 6.42 15.94 -0.06
CA ALA A 185 6.13 15.01 1.03
C ALA A 185 7.37 14.19 1.44
N VAL A 186 8.19 13.73 0.50
CA VAL A 186 9.44 13.02 0.78
C VAL A 186 10.45 13.96 1.45
N ASP A 187 10.62 15.19 0.94
CA ASP A 187 11.55 16.16 1.50
C ASP A 187 11.16 16.57 2.93
N LEU A 188 9.88 16.85 3.17
CA LEU A 188 9.34 17.15 4.50
C LEU A 188 9.53 15.97 5.46
N PHE A 189 9.21 14.75 5.00
CA PHE A 189 9.36 13.55 5.81
C PHE A 189 10.82 13.29 6.19
N LEU A 190 11.75 13.34 5.23
CA LEU A 190 13.17 13.10 5.49
C LEU A 190 13.79 14.16 6.38
N SER A 191 13.38 15.43 6.25
CA SER A 191 13.83 16.51 7.14
C SER A 191 13.42 16.25 8.59
N GLY A 192 12.17 15.82 8.82
CA GLY A 192 11.71 15.42 10.15
C GLY A 192 12.34 14.12 10.63
N ALA A 193 12.51 13.15 9.74
CA ALA A 193 13.12 11.85 10.04
C ALA A 193 14.57 11.99 10.51
N ALA A 194 15.35 12.89 9.93
CA ALA A 194 16.75 13.12 10.32
C ALA A 194 16.88 13.47 11.82
N ILE A 195 15.88 14.12 12.39
CA ILE A 195 15.85 14.51 13.81
C ILE A 195 15.19 13.43 14.66
N HIS A 196 14.00 12.97 14.27
CA HIS A 196 13.14 12.17 15.14
C HIS A 196 13.38 10.67 15.05
N TYR A 197 13.83 10.16 13.90
CA TYR A 197 13.95 8.72 13.72
C TYR A 197 15.07 8.08 14.59
N PRO A 198 16.27 8.71 14.74
CA PRO A 198 17.28 8.26 15.70
C PRO A 198 16.75 8.19 17.14
N LEU A 199 15.98 9.19 17.58
CA LEU A 199 15.38 9.21 18.92
C LEU A 199 14.38 8.06 19.15
N ILE A 200 13.60 7.71 18.14
CA ILE A 200 12.67 6.55 18.20
C ILE A 200 13.44 5.26 18.43
N VAL A 201 14.56 5.08 17.71
CA VAL A 201 15.40 3.89 17.84
C VAL A 201 16.10 3.86 19.19
N GLU A 202 16.65 4.98 19.66
CA GLU A 202 17.29 5.12 20.97
C GLU A 202 16.33 4.77 22.11
N GLU A 203 15.10 5.26 22.06
CA GLU A 203 14.07 4.88 23.05
C GLU A 203 13.79 3.37 23.05
N ALA A 204 13.77 2.75 21.87
CA ALA A 204 13.56 1.30 21.75
C ALA A 204 14.72 0.50 22.38
N VAL A 205 15.97 0.92 22.14
CA VAL A 205 17.17 0.34 22.75
C VAL A 205 17.09 0.46 24.29
N ASN A 206 16.78 1.64 24.79
CA ASN A 206 16.72 1.91 26.24
C ASN A 206 15.62 1.11 26.95
N ARG A 207 14.45 0.90 26.28
CA ARG A 207 13.38 0.01 26.77
C ARG A 207 13.81 -1.43 26.84
N GLY A 208 14.59 -1.90 25.85
CA GLY A 208 15.16 -3.27 25.82
C GLY A 208 16.09 -3.51 27.01
N LYS A 209 17.00 -2.57 27.27
CA LYS A 209 17.96 -2.65 28.40
C LYS A 209 17.28 -2.65 29.78
N LYS A 210 16.14 -1.93 29.94
CA LYS A 210 15.36 -1.93 31.18
C LYS A 210 14.60 -3.26 31.44
N LYS A 211 14.23 -3.99 30.39
CA LYS A 211 13.56 -5.28 30.53
C LYS A 211 14.52 -6.46 30.80
N ALA A 212 15.80 -6.28 30.47
CA ALA A 212 16.85 -7.28 30.67
C ALA A 212 17.54 -7.19 32.06
N ARG A 213 17.22 -6.18 32.85
CA ARG A 213 17.60 -6.00 34.25
C ARG A 213 16.48 -6.40 35.20
#